data_1362f1ba6ea073b2999fe6905d41dafa
#
_entry.id   1362f1ba6ea073b2999fe6905d41dafa
#
_cell.length_a   1.000
_cell.length_b   1.000
_cell.length_c   1.000
_cell.angle_alpha   90.00
_cell.angle_beta   90.00
_cell.angle_gamma   90.00
#
_symmetry.space_group_name_H-M   'P 1'
#
loop_
_entity.id
_entity.type
_entity.pdbx_description
1 polymer ?
#
loop_
_entity_poly.entity_id
_entity_poly.type
_entity_poly.pdbx_seq_one_letter_code
_entity_poly.pdbx_strand_id
1 'polypeptide(L)'
;MRLAQLVGQRIKEAPRDAQTASHIFLLRGGYCRPLSTGIYTLLPLGFRVAAKIETIIREEMNRIDGQEVLMPVVQPAELWEESGRYQTVGGELLRFKDRNDKPMVLAMTHEEAVCHLARTELSSYKQLPCMVYQLQTKYRDEARPRAGLIRVREFTMKDGYSFHTSQACLEAYYQRAHEAYERVFRRVGLRDCISIESDSGMIGGAVSHEFMAIADCGEDTLFASPDGRYRANRECAVSHPAYAKAAPLPLEKVHTPGTKSIEDVANFLGIQSAQTGKAVFYRDIEGKLVFVCIRGDIEVNEAKLRKLLQSPQLTFANDAEIQAAGAVPGYASLLSIDPAAVRVVVDRSFAESANLVVGANVVDYHMKGFNYERDLTPAQRSGITVADIATVREGDPCPVTGQPLKMLRGIEVGNIFQLGTKYSAAMNVTYLDQDGKAKPMIMGCYGIGVGRTLAAVIEQNHDEYGPIWPMAIAPFQVHICALNIREEAVRQAADTLYRDLQAAGVEVLLDDRSEKAGFMFNDADLIGVPLRLIVSPKTLAEGKAEFKRRGAPDKTLVDLAQVVGLIKAEVEKAPR
;
A
#
# COMPACT_ATOMS: atom_id res chain seq x y z
N MET A 1 22.74 -23.53 -11.28
CA MET A 1 22.17 -23.07 -12.58
C MET A 1 23.29 -22.49 -13.45
N ARG A 2 23.28 -22.79 -14.75
CA ARG A 2 24.23 -22.21 -15.70
C ARG A 2 23.58 -21.06 -16.46
N LEU A 3 24.27 -19.93 -16.58
CA LEU A 3 23.71 -18.70 -17.15
C LEU A 3 23.49 -18.81 -18.68
N ALA A 4 24.32 -19.62 -19.38
CA ALA A 4 24.12 -19.89 -20.79
C ALA A 4 22.79 -20.58 -21.12
N GLN A 5 22.21 -21.30 -20.17
CA GLN A 5 20.94 -22.03 -20.29
C GLN A 5 19.76 -21.34 -19.63
N LEU A 6 20.01 -20.20 -18.96
CA LEU A 6 18.96 -19.50 -18.20
C LEU A 6 17.98 -18.80 -19.15
N VAL A 7 16.69 -19.11 -19.01
CA VAL A 7 15.62 -18.39 -19.71
C VAL A 7 15.51 -16.98 -19.14
N GLY A 8 15.42 -15.97 -20.02
CA GLY A 8 15.37 -14.57 -19.65
C GLY A 8 16.68 -13.84 -19.98
N GLN A 9 16.75 -13.31 -21.18
CA GLN A 9 17.89 -12.50 -21.60
C GLN A 9 17.92 -11.16 -20.88
N ARG A 10 19.11 -10.68 -20.54
CA ARG A 10 19.35 -9.30 -20.10
C ARG A 10 19.24 -8.38 -21.30
N ILE A 11 18.62 -7.22 -21.09
CA ILE A 11 18.46 -6.20 -22.14
C ILE A 11 19.21 -4.93 -21.74
N LYS A 12 19.84 -4.29 -22.73
CA LYS A 12 20.69 -3.12 -22.50
C LYS A 12 19.87 -1.91 -22.06
N GLU A 13 18.76 -1.68 -22.75
CA GLU A 13 17.92 -0.50 -22.54
C GLU A 13 16.59 -0.89 -21.92
N ALA A 14 16.09 -0.07 -21.02
CA ALA A 14 14.75 -0.23 -20.46
C ALA A 14 13.69 0.17 -21.51
N PRO A 15 12.53 -0.49 -21.54
CA PRO A 15 11.37 0.01 -22.25
C PRO A 15 11.00 1.43 -21.79
N ARG A 16 10.47 2.25 -22.72
CA ARG A 16 10.16 3.67 -22.47
C ARG A 16 9.14 3.91 -21.38
N ASP A 17 8.28 2.96 -21.12
CA ASP A 17 7.24 2.99 -20.08
C ASP A 17 7.75 2.58 -18.69
N ALA A 18 8.96 2.02 -18.59
CA ALA A 18 9.58 1.66 -17.32
C ALA A 18 10.23 2.90 -16.69
N GLN A 19 9.62 3.44 -15.63
CA GLN A 19 10.06 4.68 -14.97
C GLN A 19 10.64 4.45 -13.58
N THR A 20 10.19 3.43 -12.84
CA THR A 20 10.68 3.12 -11.50
C THR A 20 11.90 2.19 -11.57
N ALA A 21 12.79 2.25 -10.57
CA ALA A 21 13.99 1.42 -10.53
C ALA A 21 13.65 -0.07 -10.59
N SER A 22 12.65 -0.51 -9.82
CA SER A 22 12.17 -1.90 -9.83
C SER A 22 11.68 -2.33 -11.21
N HIS A 23 10.86 -1.52 -11.87
CA HIS A 23 10.35 -1.84 -13.21
C HIS A 23 11.49 -1.97 -14.23
N ILE A 24 12.42 -0.99 -14.23
CA ILE A 24 13.59 -0.99 -15.09
C ILE A 24 14.44 -2.25 -14.88
N PHE A 25 14.82 -2.55 -13.63
CA PHE A 25 15.74 -3.65 -13.34
C PHE A 25 15.10 -5.03 -13.50
N LEU A 26 13.81 -5.17 -13.18
CA LEU A 26 13.08 -6.42 -13.41
C LEU A 26 13.02 -6.80 -14.89
N LEU A 27 12.79 -5.83 -15.78
CA LEU A 27 12.77 -6.06 -17.22
C LEU A 27 14.19 -6.26 -17.77
N ARG A 28 15.12 -5.37 -17.43
CA ARG A 28 16.51 -5.44 -17.92
C ARG A 28 17.22 -6.70 -17.44
N GLY A 29 17.08 -7.06 -16.18
CA GLY A 29 17.71 -8.22 -15.56
C GLY A 29 17.14 -9.57 -15.99
N GLY A 30 16.00 -9.59 -16.68
CA GLY A 30 15.35 -10.84 -17.09
C GLY A 30 14.61 -11.53 -15.94
N TYR A 31 13.99 -10.75 -15.05
CA TYR A 31 13.16 -11.24 -13.94
C TYR A 31 11.71 -11.46 -14.34
N CYS A 32 11.19 -10.60 -15.20
CA CYS A 32 9.83 -10.73 -15.73
C CYS A 32 9.73 -10.21 -17.16
N ARG A 33 8.59 -10.52 -17.81
CA ARG A 33 8.20 -9.97 -19.11
C ARG A 33 6.72 -9.63 -19.08
N PRO A 34 6.31 -8.49 -19.67
CA PRO A 34 4.91 -8.16 -19.82
C PRO A 34 4.26 -9.13 -20.82
N LEU A 35 3.10 -9.67 -20.46
CA LEU A 35 2.21 -10.38 -21.36
C LEU A 35 1.15 -9.41 -21.92
N SER A 36 0.62 -8.57 -21.03
CA SER A 36 -0.29 -7.47 -21.33
C SER A 36 -0.12 -6.38 -20.27
N THR A 37 -0.81 -5.24 -20.42
CA THR A 37 -0.77 -4.15 -19.46
C THR A 37 -1.24 -4.62 -18.07
N GLY A 38 -0.34 -4.58 -17.10
CA GLY A 38 -0.60 -5.04 -15.73
C GLY A 38 -0.62 -6.57 -15.55
N ILE A 39 -0.18 -7.34 -16.55
CA ILE A 39 -0.07 -8.80 -16.49
C ILE A 39 1.33 -9.21 -16.91
N TYR A 40 2.05 -9.90 -16.00
CA TYR A 40 3.46 -10.23 -16.18
C TYR A 40 3.73 -11.73 -16.03
N THR A 41 4.64 -12.24 -16.87
CA THR A 41 5.25 -13.54 -16.65
C THR A 41 6.49 -13.37 -15.79
N LEU A 42 6.56 -14.03 -14.64
CA LEU A 42 7.80 -14.14 -13.87
C LEU A 42 8.71 -15.17 -14.54
N LEU A 43 9.92 -14.76 -14.88
CA LEU A 43 10.96 -15.63 -15.42
C LEU A 43 11.72 -16.33 -14.27
N PRO A 44 12.60 -17.33 -14.56
CA PRO A 44 13.23 -18.10 -13.49
C PRO A 44 13.89 -17.28 -12.37
N LEU A 45 14.54 -16.15 -12.68
CA LEU A 45 15.11 -15.27 -11.65
C LEU A 45 14.01 -14.64 -10.77
N GLY A 46 12.98 -14.08 -11.38
CA GLY A 46 11.87 -13.44 -10.67
C GLY A 46 11.07 -14.44 -9.85
N PHE A 47 10.79 -15.61 -10.42
CA PHE A 47 10.07 -16.66 -9.72
C PHE A 47 10.83 -17.18 -8.49
N ARG A 48 12.17 -17.34 -8.58
CA ARG A 48 13.00 -17.74 -7.43
C ARG A 48 12.93 -16.73 -6.28
N VAL A 49 12.98 -15.43 -6.59
CA VAL A 49 12.83 -14.37 -5.57
C VAL A 49 11.44 -14.41 -4.95
N ALA A 50 10.39 -14.47 -5.77
CA ALA A 50 9.01 -14.57 -5.28
C ALA A 50 8.80 -15.79 -4.37
N ALA A 51 9.27 -16.97 -4.78
CA ALA A 51 9.16 -18.21 -3.99
C ALA A 51 9.88 -18.12 -2.63
N LYS A 52 11.02 -17.41 -2.55
CA LYS A 52 11.71 -17.18 -1.27
C LYS A 52 10.95 -16.21 -0.37
N ILE A 53 10.36 -15.14 -0.93
CA ILE A 53 9.45 -14.25 -0.18
C ILE A 53 8.26 -15.05 0.35
N GLU A 54 7.64 -15.89 -0.46
CA GLU A 54 6.55 -16.77 -0.06
C GLU A 54 6.95 -17.74 1.05
N THR A 55 8.16 -18.28 0.99
CA THR A 55 8.70 -19.17 2.05
C THR A 55 8.81 -18.42 3.38
N ILE A 56 9.37 -17.21 3.38
CA ILE A 56 9.46 -16.37 4.59
C ILE A 56 8.07 -16.07 5.15
N ILE A 57 7.12 -15.77 4.27
CA ILE A 57 5.73 -15.51 4.67
C ILE A 57 5.12 -16.76 5.33
N ARG A 58 5.27 -17.96 4.74
CA ARG A 58 4.78 -19.22 5.32
C ARG A 58 5.34 -19.48 6.71
N GLU A 59 6.66 -19.31 6.87
CA GLU A 59 7.32 -19.50 8.16
C GLU A 59 6.75 -18.58 9.25
N GLU A 60 6.54 -17.30 8.93
CA GLU A 60 6.00 -16.35 9.90
C GLU A 60 4.49 -16.54 10.16
N MET A 61 3.70 -16.97 9.17
CA MET A 61 2.29 -17.31 9.38
C MET A 61 2.15 -18.59 10.23
N ASN A 62 2.94 -19.62 9.94
CA ASN A 62 2.95 -20.86 10.75
C ASN A 62 3.37 -20.58 12.20
N ARG A 63 4.28 -19.62 12.43
CA ARG A 63 4.72 -19.22 13.80
C ARG A 63 3.60 -18.59 14.64
N ILE A 64 2.57 -18.06 13.99
CA ILE A 64 1.38 -17.50 14.65
C ILE A 64 0.17 -18.44 14.53
N ASP A 65 0.40 -19.74 14.41
CA ASP A 65 -0.60 -20.82 14.35
C ASP A 65 -1.52 -20.75 13.11
N GLY A 66 -1.06 -20.14 12.02
CA GLY A 66 -1.77 -20.12 10.74
C GLY A 66 -1.72 -21.49 10.06
N GLN A 67 -2.84 -21.87 9.43
CA GLN A 67 -3.00 -23.09 8.66
C GLN A 67 -3.12 -22.76 7.17
N GLU A 68 -2.19 -23.29 6.35
CA GLU A 68 -2.21 -23.02 4.92
C GLU A 68 -3.33 -23.81 4.23
N VAL A 69 -4.15 -23.11 3.45
CA VAL A 69 -5.21 -23.65 2.58
C VAL A 69 -5.02 -23.14 1.16
N LEU A 70 -5.78 -23.68 0.22
CA LEU A 70 -5.81 -23.16 -1.16
C LEU A 70 -7.28 -23.08 -1.65
N MET A 71 -7.78 -21.87 -1.75
CA MET A 71 -9.17 -21.60 -2.18
C MET A 71 -9.21 -21.24 -3.67
N PRO A 72 -10.31 -21.56 -4.39
CA PRO A 72 -10.46 -21.28 -5.81
C PRO A 72 -10.42 -19.79 -6.15
N VAL A 73 -9.78 -19.44 -7.28
CA VAL A 73 -9.76 -18.08 -7.85
C VAL A 73 -11.10 -17.77 -8.53
N VAL A 74 -11.71 -18.76 -9.20
CA VAL A 74 -13.04 -18.65 -9.81
C VAL A 74 -14.08 -18.93 -8.73
N GLN A 75 -14.97 -17.98 -8.50
CA GLN A 75 -15.96 -18.04 -7.42
C GLN A 75 -17.38 -17.82 -7.96
N PRO A 76 -18.40 -18.50 -7.40
CA PRO A 76 -19.80 -18.20 -7.71
C PRO A 76 -20.15 -16.77 -7.27
N ALA A 77 -20.90 -16.05 -8.11
CA ALA A 77 -21.38 -14.71 -7.79
C ALA A 77 -22.29 -14.69 -6.55
N GLU A 78 -23.01 -15.79 -6.30
CA GLU A 78 -23.91 -15.97 -5.15
C GLU A 78 -23.23 -15.67 -3.81
N LEU A 79 -21.95 -16.06 -3.62
CA LEU A 79 -21.21 -15.77 -2.39
C LEU A 79 -20.98 -14.26 -2.20
N TRP A 80 -20.74 -13.55 -3.30
CA TRP A 80 -20.55 -12.10 -3.30
C TRP A 80 -21.87 -11.34 -3.14
N GLU A 81 -22.98 -11.93 -3.57
CA GLU A 81 -24.33 -11.43 -3.32
C GLU A 81 -24.70 -11.60 -1.85
N GLU A 82 -24.39 -12.75 -1.21
CA GLU A 82 -24.58 -12.99 0.23
C GLU A 82 -23.86 -11.94 1.08
N SER A 83 -22.63 -11.56 0.74
CA SER A 83 -21.87 -10.53 1.44
C SER A 83 -22.33 -9.10 1.14
N GLY A 84 -23.18 -8.91 0.11
CA GLY A 84 -23.60 -7.60 -0.39
C GLY A 84 -22.54 -6.88 -1.24
N ARG A 85 -21.39 -7.52 -1.50
CA ARG A 85 -20.28 -6.89 -2.25
C ARG A 85 -20.42 -7.00 -3.76
N TYR A 86 -21.21 -7.92 -4.27
CA TYR A 86 -21.40 -8.05 -5.71
C TYR A 86 -21.88 -6.76 -6.38
N GLN A 87 -22.75 -5.99 -5.69
CA GLN A 87 -23.28 -4.72 -6.19
C GLN A 87 -22.45 -3.50 -5.78
N THR A 88 -21.78 -3.55 -4.61
CA THR A 88 -21.09 -2.40 -4.06
C THR A 88 -19.64 -2.26 -4.54
N VAL A 89 -19.00 -3.35 -4.97
CA VAL A 89 -17.68 -3.31 -5.59
C VAL A 89 -17.82 -2.88 -7.04
N GLY A 90 -17.03 -1.88 -7.45
CA GLY A 90 -17.04 -1.30 -8.80
C GLY A 90 -16.49 -2.22 -9.90
N GLY A 91 -15.96 -1.61 -10.95
CA GLY A 91 -15.42 -2.30 -12.13
C GLY A 91 -14.16 -3.14 -11.87
N GLU A 92 -13.53 -2.99 -10.69
CA GLU A 92 -12.36 -3.79 -10.32
C GLU A 92 -12.66 -5.28 -10.14
N LEU A 93 -13.91 -5.65 -9.81
CA LEU A 93 -14.34 -7.03 -9.74
C LEU A 93 -14.68 -7.52 -11.14
N LEU A 94 -13.89 -8.44 -11.68
CA LEU A 94 -14.19 -9.06 -12.97
C LEU A 94 -15.34 -10.06 -12.83
N ARG A 95 -16.45 -9.78 -13.52
CA ARG A 95 -17.65 -10.59 -13.58
C ARG A 95 -17.76 -11.26 -14.94
N PHE A 96 -18.14 -12.53 -14.94
CA PHE A 96 -18.34 -13.29 -16.17
C PHE A 96 -19.42 -14.37 -15.96
N LYS A 97 -19.74 -15.11 -17.01
CA LYS A 97 -20.60 -16.28 -16.94
C LYS A 97 -19.84 -17.53 -17.36
N ASP A 98 -20.12 -18.65 -16.70
CA ASP A 98 -19.65 -19.95 -17.18
C ASP A 98 -20.45 -20.40 -18.43
N ARG A 99 -20.09 -21.58 -18.99
CA ARG A 99 -20.77 -22.12 -20.17
C ARG A 99 -22.25 -22.51 -19.95
N ASN A 100 -22.72 -22.53 -18.70
CA ASN A 100 -24.09 -22.78 -18.30
C ASN A 100 -24.83 -21.50 -17.92
N ASP A 101 -24.30 -20.34 -18.31
CA ASP A 101 -24.82 -19.00 -17.97
C ASP A 101 -24.85 -18.68 -16.46
N LYS A 102 -24.14 -19.44 -15.62
CA LYS A 102 -24.00 -19.10 -14.19
C LYS A 102 -23.12 -17.88 -14.01
N PRO A 103 -23.56 -16.86 -13.23
CA PRO A 103 -22.74 -15.72 -12.88
C PRO A 103 -21.56 -16.14 -12.00
N MET A 104 -20.37 -15.72 -12.38
CA MET A 104 -19.10 -16.02 -11.72
C MET A 104 -18.28 -14.74 -11.57
N VAL A 105 -17.28 -14.78 -10.69
CA VAL A 105 -16.29 -13.72 -10.54
C VAL A 105 -14.87 -14.30 -10.49
N LEU A 106 -13.88 -13.51 -10.91
CA LEU A 106 -12.50 -13.77 -10.54
C LEU A 106 -12.19 -13.08 -9.21
N ALA A 107 -11.66 -13.83 -8.27
CA ALA A 107 -11.40 -13.36 -6.92
C ALA A 107 -10.40 -12.19 -6.90
N MET A 108 -10.87 -11.02 -6.49
CA MET A 108 -10.01 -9.91 -6.14
C MET A 108 -9.51 -10.01 -4.69
N THR A 109 -10.18 -10.82 -3.88
CA THR A 109 -9.94 -11.17 -2.48
C THR A 109 -10.78 -12.41 -2.13
N HIS A 110 -10.68 -13.01 -0.93
CA HIS A 110 -11.33 -14.28 -0.62
C HIS A 110 -12.14 -14.26 0.70
N GLU A 111 -12.61 -13.10 1.16
CA GLU A 111 -13.47 -13.03 2.36
C GLU A 111 -14.71 -13.92 2.21
N GLU A 112 -15.34 -13.91 1.05
CA GLU A 112 -16.54 -14.69 0.75
C GLU A 112 -16.24 -16.20 0.74
N ALA A 113 -15.15 -16.59 0.07
CA ALA A 113 -14.76 -18.00 -0.02
C ALA A 113 -14.36 -18.58 1.33
N VAL A 114 -13.64 -17.80 2.15
CA VAL A 114 -13.24 -18.25 3.50
C VAL A 114 -14.43 -18.28 4.46
N CYS A 115 -15.41 -17.38 4.33
CA CYS A 115 -16.66 -17.44 5.06
C CYS A 115 -17.46 -18.71 4.71
N HIS A 116 -17.52 -19.06 3.43
CA HIS A 116 -18.14 -20.32 3.00
C HIS A 116 -17.41 -21.53 3.60
N LEU A 117 -16.07 -21.55 3.59
CA LEU A 117 -15.28 -22.61 4.23
C LEU A 117 -15.54 -22.66 5.74
N ALA A 118 -15.45 -21.53 6.43
CA ALA A 118 -15.62 -21.49 7.88
C ALA A 118 -17.03 -21.93 8.33
N ARG A 119 -18.06 -21.61 7.55
CA ARG A 119 -19.45 -22.03 7.81
C ARG A 119 -19.63 -23.56 7.85
N THR A 120 -18.82 -24.29 7.09
CA THR A 120 -18.87 -25.76 7.03
C THR A 120 -17.91 -26.44 8.01
N GLU A 121 -16.75 -25.83 8.31
CA GLU A 121 -15.68 -26.45 9.07
C GLU A 121 -15.61 -26.02 10.55
N LEU A 122 -16.12 -24.82 10.88
CA LEU A 122 -16.05 -24.25 12.23
C LEU A 122 -17.47 -24.13 12.82
N SER A 123 -17.74 -24.93 13.85
CA SER A 123 -19.08 -24.97 14.46
C SER A 123 -19.11 -24.72 15.97
N SER A 124 -17.96 -24.74 16.64
CA SER A 124 -17.86 -24.69 18.11
C SER A 124 -16.80 -23.69 18.58
N TYR A 125 -17.10 -23.04 19.71
CA TYR A 125 -16.13 -22.17 20.40
C TYR A 125 -14.80 -22.85 20.71
N LYS A 126 -14.77 -24.19 20.81
CA LYS A 126 -13.56 -24.99 21.07
C LYS A 126 -12.57 -24.99 19.90
N GLN A 127 -13.03 -24.65 18.70
CA GLN A 127 -12.21 -24.54 17.48
C GLN A 127 -11.65 -23.14 17.29
N LEU A 128 -12.03 -22.18 18.13
CA LEU A 128 -11.63 -20.77 18.06
C LEU A 128 -10.68 -20.38 19.20
N PRO A 129 -9.68 -19.51 19.00
CA PRO A 129 -9.41 -18.84 17.71
C PRO A 129 -8.83 -19.79 16.65
N CYS A 130 -9.13 -19.54 15.40
CA CYS A 130 -8.57 -20.26 14.25
C CYS A 130 -8.08 -19.24 13.22
N MET A 131 -6.97 -19.54 12.56
CA MET A 131 -6.43 -18.73 11.45
C MET A 131 -6.10 -19.63 10.27
N VAL A 132 -6.65 -19.32 9.10
CA VAL A 132 -6.27 -19.94 7.84
C VAL A 132 -5.66 -18.90 6.91
N TYR A 133 -4.71 -19.30 6.07
CA TYR A 133 -4.11 -18.40 5.07
C TYR A 133 -3.81 -19.16 3.79
N GLN A 134 -3.63 -18.42 2.71
CA GLN A 134 -3.19 -18.95 1.43
C GLN A 134 -2.20 -18.02 0.73
N LEU A 135 -1.48 -18.57 -0.22
CA LEU A 135 -0.74 -17.84 -1.24
C LEU A 135 -1.43 -18.13 -2.58
N GLN A 136 -2.22 -17.19 -3.07
CA GLN A 136 -3.09 -17.42 -4.22
C GLN A 136 -3.13 -16.20 -5.14
N THR A 137 -3.29 -16.47 -6.42
CA THR A 137 -3.54 -15.44 -7.43
C THR A 137 -4.80 -14.64 -7.13
N LYS A 138 -4.69 -13.34 -7.31
CA LYS A 138 -5.80 -12.38 -7.30
C LYS A 138 -5.88 -11.70 -8.65
N TYR A 139 -7.08 -11.39 -9.05
CA TYR A 139 -7.33 -10.56 -10.23
C TYR A 139 -8.14 -9.33 -9.83
N ARG A 140 -7.61 -8.16 -10.14
CA ARG A 140 -8.28 -6.87 -10.00
C ARG A 140 -8.24 -6.17 -11.36
N ASP A 141 -9.39 -5.84 -11.93
CA ASP A 141 -9.43 -5.11 -13.21
C ASP A 141 -9.04 -3.65 -13.00
N GLU A 142 -7.78 -3.49 -12.65
CA GLU A 142 -7.15 -2.20 -12.39
C GLU A 142 -7.20 -1.32 -13.64
N ALA A 143 -7.81 -0.16 -13.51
CA ALA A 143 -8.01 0.76 -14.64
C ALA A 143 -6.68 1.34 -15.17
N ARG A 144 -5.68 1.55 -14.30
CA ARG A 144 -4.40 2.19 -14.63
C ARG A 144 -3.21 1.43 -14.05
N PRO A 145 -2.89 0.22 -14.53
CA PRO A 145 -1.69 -0.50 -14.11
C PRO A 145 -0.44 0.30 -14.46
N ARG A 146 0.54 0.34 -13.55
CA ARG A 146 1.77 1.10 -13.73
C ARG A 146 2.86 0.64 -12.77
N ALA A 147 4.08 1.15 -12.96
CA ALA A 147 5.24 0.88 -12.11
C ALA A 147 5.57 -0.62 -11.98
N GLY A 148 5.49 -1.38 -13.08
CA GLY A 148 5.85 -2.79 -13.11
C GLY A 148 5.00 -3.63 -12.16
N LEU A 149 5.63 -4.35 -11.20
CA LEU A 149 4.94 -5.21 -10.25
C LEU A 149 4.30 -4.46 -9.06
N ILE A 150 4.39 -3.14 -8.99
CA ILE A 150 3.79 -2.36 -7.90
C ILE A 150 2.27 -2.29 -8.04
N ARG A 151 1.78 -2.00 -9.27
CA ARG A 151 0.34 -1.88 -9.54
C ARG A 151 -0.05 -2.65 -10.80
N VAL A 152 -0.59 -3.82 -10.58
CA VAL A 152 -0.89 -4.84 -11.60
C VAL A 152 -2.33 -5.30 -11.51
N ARG A 153 -2.79 -6.05 -12.53
CA ARG A 153 -4.10 -6.69 -12.57
C ARG A 153 -4.10 -8.08 -11.97
N GLU A 154 -3.08 -8.87 -12.29
CA GLU A 154 -2.92 -10.23 -11.79
C GLU A 154 -1.68 -10.34 -10.91
N PHE A 155 -1.81 -10.88 -9.72
CA PHE A 155 -0.71 -10.99 -8.76
C PHE A 155 -0.96 -12.06 -7.70
N THR A 156 0.13 -12.59 -7.14
CA THR A 156 0.06 -13.47 -5.97
C THR A 156 -0.04 -12.63 -4.69
N MET A 157 -1.02 -12.97 -3.85
CA MET A 157 -1.20 -12.41 -2.52
C MET A 157 -1.17 -13.52 -1.48
N LYS A 158 -0.47 -13.30 -0.37
CA LYS A 158 -0.78 -14.00 0.86
C LYS A 158 -1.97 -13.29 1.48
N ASP A 159 -3.06 -13.99 1.61
CA ASP A 159 -4.24 -13.54 2.35
C ASP A 159 -4.55 -14.54 3.46
N GLY A 160 -4.71 -14.02 4.66
CA GLY A 160 -5.03 -14.79 5.85
C GLY A 160 -6.29 -14.26 6.52
N TYR A 161 -6.99 -15.13 7.22
CA TYR A 161 -8.28 -14.84 7.84
C TYR A 161 -8.34 -15.51 9.20
N SER A 162 -8.66 -14.75 10.24
CA SER A 162 -8.79 -15.30 11.58
C SER A 162 -10.22 -15.19 12.09
N PHE A 163 -10.62 -16.13 12.91
CA PHE A 163 -11.96 -16.29 13.46
C PHE A 163 -11.88 -16.36 14.97
N HIS A 164 -12.73 -15.58 15.66
CA HIS A 164 -12.65 -15.35 17.11
C HIS A 164 -14.02 -15.35 17.75
N THR A 165 -14.05 -15.64 19.07
CA THR A 165 -15.26 -15.60 19.89
C THR A 165 -15.54 -14.23 20.50
N SER A 166 -14.53 -13.34 20.58
CA SER A 166 -14.66 -12.01 21.17
C SER A 166 -13.74 -11.00 20.50
N GLN A 167 -14.06 -9.72 20.65
CA GLN A 167 -13.24 -8.62 20.15
C GLN A 167 -11.84 -8.62 20.79
N ALA A 168 -11.74 -8.86 22.10
CA ALA A 168 -10.45 -8.93 22.79
C ALA A 168 -9.57 -10.07 22.26
N CYS A 169 -10.17 -11.22 21.88
CA CYS A 169 -9.45 -12.31 21.25
C CYS A 169 -8.92 -11.92 19.86
N LEU A 170 -9.71 -11.19 19.05
CA LEU A 170 -9.27 -10.64 17.77
C LEU A 170 -8.12 -9.66 17.98
N GLU A 171 -8.23 -8.71 18.91
CA GLU A 171 -7.20 -7.70 19.17
C GLU A 171 -5.85 -8.33 19.57
N ALA A 172 -5.87 -9.34 20.43
CA ALA A 172 -4.67 -10.08 20.81
C ALA A 172 -4.03 -10.79 19.60
N TYR A 173 -4.83 -11.41 18.73
CA TYR A 173 -4.33 -12.07 17.54
C TYR A 173 -3.84 -11.07 16.49
N TYR A 174 -4.54 -9.96 16.33
CA TYR A 174 -4.18 -8.86 15.45
C TYR A 174 -2.79 -8.30 15.77
N GLN A 175 -2.46 -8.15 17.06
CA GLN A 175 -1.13 -7.73 17.49
C GLN A 175 -0.06 -8.77 17.12
N ARG A 176 -0.32 -10.06 17.29
CA ARG A 176 0.59 -11.15 16.86
C ARG A 176 0.81 -11.13 15.34
N ALA A 177 -0.25 -10.89 14.57
CA ALA A 177 -0.17 -10.77 13.11
C ALA A 177 0.64 -9.53 12.70
N HIS A 178 0.45 -8.39 13.37
CA HIS A 178 1.22 -7.16 13.15
C HIS A 178 2.72 -7.42 13.32
N GLU A 179 3.12 -8.02 14.43
CA GLU A 179 4.52 -8.37 14.71
C GLU A 179 5.09 -9.38 13.69
N ALA A 180 4.27 -10.34 13.23
CA ALA A 180 4.67 -11.27 12.19
C ALA A 180 4.97 -10.56 10.87
N TYR A 181 4.16 -9.56 10.50
CA TYR A 181 4.39 -8.73 9.30
C TYR A 181 5.68 -7.92 9.41
N GLU A 182 5.96 -7.30 10.55
CA GLU A 182 7.24 -6.61 10.77
C GLU A 182 8.43 -7.56 10.58
N ARG A 183 8.31 -8.81 11.07
CA ARG A 183 9.36 -9.81 10.84
C ARG A 183 9.48 -10.21 9.38
N VAL A 184 8.36 -10.43 8.67
CA VAL A 184 8.37 -10.72 7.23
C VAL A 184 9.12 -9.63 6.47
N PHE A 185 8.72 -8.37 6.64
CA PHE A 185 9.30 -7.26 5.87
C PHE A 185 10.77 -7.03 6.21
N ARG A 186 11.16 -7.15 7.46
CA ARG A 186 12.57 -7.11 7.87
C ARG A 186 13.39 -8.25 7.25
N ARG A 187 12.86 -9.50 7.26
CA ARG A 187 13.53 -10.68 6.71
C ARG A 187 13.70 -10.62 5.19
N VAL A 188 12.74 -10.07 4.46
CA VAL A 188 12.87 -9.86 3.02
C VAL A 188 13.80 -8.70 2.66
N GLY A 189 14.25 -7.90 3.65
CA GLY A 189 15.22 -6.83 3.47
C GLY A 189 14.64 -5.45 3.19
N LEU A 190 13.38 -5.22 3.55
CA LEU A 190 12.82 -3.86 3.61
C LEU A 190 13.34 -3.17 4.87
N ARG A 191 14.21 -2.14 4.66
CA ARG A 191 14.87 -1.41 5.75
C ARG A 191 13.96 -0.36 6.36
N ASP A 192 13.25 0.36 5.50
CA ASP A 192 12.30 1.42 5.87
C ASP A 192 10.87 0.96 5.52
N CYS A 193 10.34 0.06 6.36
CA CYS A 193 8.94 -0.35 6.30
C CYS A 193 8.26 0.07 7.60
N ILE A 194 7.24 0.91 7.49
CA ILE A 194 6.52 1.46 8.63
C ILE A 194 5.07 1.01 8.62
N SER A 195 4.52 0.72 9.81
CA SER A 195 3.09 0.50 9.97
C SER A 195 2.39 1.82 10.26
N ILE A 196 1.29 2.06 9.60
CA ILE A 196 0.47 3.26 9.74
C ILE A 196 -1.01 2.88 9.89
N GLU A 197 -1.75 3.67 10.66
CA GLU A 197 -3.21 3.57 10.67
C GLU A 197 -3.78 4.00 9.32
N SER A 198 -4.77 3.26 8.81
CA SER A 198 -5.38 3.48 7.50
C SER A 198 -6.90 3.39 7.52
N ASP A 199 -7.52 3.86 6.44
CA ASP A 199 -8.94 3.62 6.19
C ASP A 199 -9.13 2.16 5.71
N SER A 200 -10.14 1.48 6.25
CA SER A 200 -10.45 0.10 5.86
C SER A 200 -11.07 -0.04 4.46
N GLY A 201 -11.44 1.04 3.82
CA GLY A 201 -11.94 1.10 2.44
C GLY A 201 -13.03 0.09 2.10
N MET A 202 -12.92 -0.55 0.95
CA MET A 202 -13.89 -1.56 0.45
C MET A 202 -13.91 -2.85 1.28
N ILE A 203 -12.82 -3.19 1.95
CA ILE A 203 -12.76 -4.36 2.83
C ILE A 203 -13.64 -4.12 4.04
N GLY A 204 -13.58 -2.92 4.62
CA GLY A 204 -14.33 -2.51 5.81
C GLY A 204 -13.72 -3.05 7.10
N GLY A 205 -14.30 -2.67 8.22
CA GLY A 205 -13.80 -2.98 9.56
C GLY A 205 -13.58 -1.72 10.37
N ALA A 206 -13.36 -1.88 11.68
CA ALA A 206 -13.21 -0.74 12.60
C ALA A 206 -11.77 -0.21 12.65
N VAL A 207 -10.78 -1.09 12.45
CA VAL A 207 -9.35 -0.78 12.54
C VAL A 207 -8.61 -1.43 11.38
N SER A 208 -7.73 -0.69 10.75
CA SER A 208 -6.79 -1.23 9.77
C SER A 208 -5.42 -0.57 9.89
N HIS A 209 -4.37 -1.34 9.54
CA HIS A 209 -3.00 -0.85 9.43
C HIS A 209 -2.40 -1.29 8.11
N GLU A 210 -1.78 -0.35 7.43
CA GLU A 210 -0.98 -0.56 6.24
C GLU A 210 0.50 -0.63 6.59
N PHE A 211 1.22 -1.53 5.93
CA PHE A 211 2.67 -1.59 5.98
C PHE A 211 3.24 -0.95 4.73
N MET A 212 3.91 0.17 4.92
CA MET A 212 4.41 1.04 3.88
C MET A 212 5.93 0.95 3.76
N ALA A 213 6.41 0.45 2.63
CA ALA A 213 7.82 0.57 2.26
C ALA A 213 8.07 1.99 1.75
N ILE A 214 8.92 2.74 2.43
CA ILE A 214 9.23 4.13 2.06
C ILE A 214 10.08 4.11 0.79
N ALA A 215 9.60 4.79 -0.25
CA ALA A 215 10.27 4.95 -1.53
C ALA A 215 9.71 6.15 -2.30
N ASP A 216 10.54 6.90 -2.99
CA ASP A 216 10.13 8.11 -3.72
C ASP A 216 9.09 7.83 -4.82
N CYS A 217 9.15 6.65 -5.42
CA CYS A 217 8.17 6.18 -6.41
C CYS A 217 6.85 5.70 -5.82
N GLY A 218 6.70 5.70 -4.48
CA GLY A 218 5.49 5.27 -3.79
C GLY A 218 4.27 6.06 -4.23
N GLU A 219 3.12 5.39 -4.33
CA GLU A 219 1.86 6.02 -4.76
C GLU A 219 1.15 6.72 -3.60
N ASP A 220 1.34 6.23 -2.38
CA ASP A 220 0.65 6.71 -1.21
C ASP A 220 1.42 7.84 -0.53
N THR A 221 0.66 8.83 -0.08
CA THR A 221 1.19 9.96 0.68
C THR A 221 1.01 9.72 2.16
N LEU A 222 2.10 9.82 2.91
CA LEU A 222 2.16 9.58 4.34
C LEU A 222 2.60 10.83 5.06
N PHE A 223 2.14 10.99 6.29
CA PHE A 223 2.62 12.03 7.21
C PHE A 223 3.23 11.38 8.44
N ALA A 224 4.43 11.80 8.80
CA ALA A 224 5.15 11.28 9.96
C ALA A 224 5.79 12.42 10.76
N SER A 225 5.79 12.28 12.10
CA SER A 225 6.61 13.14 12.96
C SER A 225 8.09 12.75 12.83
N PRO A 226 9.03 13.71 13.00
CA PRO A 226 10.47 13.42 12.89
C PRO A 226 10.97 12.33 13.85
N ASP A 227 10.33 12.19 15.01
CA ASP A 227 10.64 11.16 16.01
C ASP A 227 9.90 9.83 15.80
N GLY A 228 9.06 9.75 14.76
CA GLY A 228 8.30 8.54 14.38
C GLY A 228 7.17 8.14 15.33
N ARG A 229 6.83 8.96 16.35
CA ARG A 229 5.73 8.67 17.28
C ARG A 229 4.33 8.85 16.67
N TYR A 230 4.23 9.61 15.59
CA TYR A 230 3.01 9.76 14.80
C TYR A 230 3.28 9.40 13.35
N ARG A 231 2.42 8.54 12.79
CA ARG A 231 2.48 8.11 11.40
C ARG A 231 1.06 7.81 10.93
N ALA A 232 0.66 8.37 9.81
CA ALA A 232 -0.65 8.13 9.22
C ALA A 232 -0.59 8.29 7.71
N ASN A 233 -1.48 7.60 6.98
CA ASN A 233 -1.69 7.91 5.57
C ASN A 233 -2.47 9.23 5.43
N ARG A 234 -2.47 9.80 4.22
CA ARG A 234 -3.13 11.07 3.92
C ARG A 234 -4.62 11.07 4.30
N GLU A 235 -5.28 9.92 4.19
CA GLU A 235 -6.72 9.79 4.43
C GLU A 235 -7.08 9.88 5.91
N CYS A 236 -6.20 9.38 6.79
CA CYS A 236 -6.41 9.36 8.24
C CYS A 236 -5.61 10.42 9.00
N ALA A 237 -4.63 11.06 8.35
CA ALA A 237 -3.75 12.02 9.02
C ALA A 237 -4.51 13.16 9.72
N VAL A 238 -4.12 13.45 10.95
CA VAL A 238 -4.68 14.51 11.80
C VAL A 238 -3.61 15.55 12.11
N SER A 239 -4.00 16.81 12.17
CA SER A 239 -3.17 17.91 12.66
C SER A 239 -4.01 18.86 13.50
N HIS A 240 -3.39 19.53 14.44
CA HIS A 240 -4.03 20.52 15.30
C HIS A 240 -3.32 21.88 15.21
N PRO A 241 -3.38 22.55 14.03
CA PRO A 241 -2.80 23.88 13.90
C PRO A 241 -3.55 24.88 14.79
N ALA A 242 -2.81 25.80 15.38
CA ALA A 242 -3.37 26.94 16.05
C ALA A 242 -3.77 28.00 15.02
N TYR A 243 -5.02 28.41 15.04
CA TYR A 243 -5.49 29.47 14.15
C TYR A 243 -5.35 30.84 14.80
N ALA A 244 -4.90 31.83 14.03
CA ALA A 244 -4.66 33.18 14.53
C ALA A 244 -5.98 33.80 15.05
N LYS A 245 -5.99 34.14 16.33
CA LYS A 245 -7.07 34.91 16.94
C LYS A 245 -6.85 36.39 16.66
N ALA A 246 -7.88 37.09 16.19
CA ALA A 246 -7.88 38.52 15.97
C ALA A 246 -9.13 39.13 16.56
N ALA A 247 -9.09 40.43 16.88
CA ALA A 247 -10.27 41.15 17.30
C ALA A 247 -11.34 41.09 16.19
N PRO A 248 -12.62 40.77 16.54
CA PRO A 248 -13.67 40.67 15.55
C PRO A 248 -13.90 42.00 14.79
N LEU A 249 -13.80 41.94 13.47
CA LEU A 249 -14.16 43.04 12.58
C LEU A 249 -15.68 43.05 12.35
N PRO A 250 -16.29 44.19 12.02
CA PRO A 250 -17.69 44.26 11.61
C PRO A 250 -17.98 43.31 10.44
N LEU A 251 -19.17 42.68 10.47
CA LEU A 251 -19.66 41.86 9.39
C LEU A 251 -20.16 42.80 8.27
N GLU A 252 -19.52 42.78 7.12
CA GLU A 252 -19.78 43.73 6.02
C GLU A 252 -20.03 42.97 4.71
N LYS A 253 -21.10 43.34 3.98
CA LYS A 253 -21.37 42.81 2.65
C LYS A 253 -20.61 43.63 1.59
N VAL A 254 -19.75 42.98 0.83
CA VAL A 254 -18.88 43.60 -0.18
C VAL A 254 -19.23 43.10 -1.57
N HIS A 255 -19.18 43.98 -2.55
CA HIS A 255 -19.40 43.65 -3.97
C HIS A 255 -18.10 43.08 -4.57
N THR A 256 -18.17 41.90 -5.13
CA THR A 256 -17.05 41.12 -5.67
C THR A 256 -17.43 40.52 -7.02
N PRO A 257 -17.54 41.36 -8.07
CA PRO A 257 -18.10 40.96 -9.35
C PRO A 257 -17.25 39.86 -10.03
N GLY A 258 -17.92 38.80 -10.49
CA GLY A 258 -17.31 37.73 -11.26
C GLY A 258 -16.36 36.81 -10.47
N THR A 259 -16.24 36.98 -9.14
CA THR A 259 -15.33 36.20 -8.32
C THR A 259 -16.06 35.01 -7.68
N LYS A 260 -15.78 33.79 -8.13
CA LYS A 260 -16.38 32.55 -7.60
C LYS A 260 -15.38 31.64 -6.89
N SER A 261 -14.14 31.63 -7.37
CA SER A 261 -13.10 30.79 -6.73
C SER A 261 -12.47 31.51 -5.53
N ILE A 262 -11.89 30.74 -4.63
CA ILE A 262 -11.15 31.28 -3.47
C ILE A 262 -10.01 32.19 -3.93
N GLU A 263 -9.31 31.82 -5.01
CA GLU A 263 -8.22 32.63 -5.57
C GLU A 263 -8.72 33.94 -6.12
N ASP A 264 -9.85 33.95 -6.87
CA ASP A 264 -10.42 35.16 -7.42
C ASP A 264 -10.83 36.12 -6.30
N VAL A 265 -11.51 35.61 -5.27
CA VAL A 265 -11.92 36.42 -4.09
C VAL A 265 -10.71 36.98 -3.36
N ALA A 266 -9.69 36.16 -3.11
CA ALA A 266 -8.49 36.56 -2.41
C ALA A 266 -7.73 37.66 -3.21
N ASN A 267 -7.55 37.44 -4.51
CA ASN A 267 -6.90 38.40 -5.39
C ASN A 267 -7.67 39.73 -5.48
N PHE A 268 -9.01 39.68 -5.67
CA PHE A 268 -9.86 40.86 -5.78
C PHE A 268 -9.81 41.71 -4.51
N LEU A 269 -9.82 41.09 -3.35
CA LEU A 269 -9.83 41.79 -2.05
C LEU A 269 -8.41 42.07 -1.50
N GLY A 270 -7.35 41.60 -2.17
CA GLY A 270 -5.96 41.78 -1.71
C GLY A 270 -5.65 41.07 -0.41
N ILE A 271 -6.23 39.86 -0.18
CA ILE A 271 -6.07 39.05 1.03
C ILE A 271 -5.49 37.70 0.69
N GLN A 272 -5.07 36.96 1.74
CA GLN A 272 -4.62 35.57 1.58
C GLN A 272 -5.81 34.61 1.52
N SER A 273 -5.67 33.47 0.82
CA SER A 273 -6.70 32.41 0.78
C SER A 273 -7.07 31.89 2.18
N ALA A 274 -6.13 31.90 3.13
CA ALA A 274 -6.37 31.55 4.53
C ALA A 274 -7.36 32.49 5.27
N GLN A 275 -7.62 33.66 4.71
CA GLN A 275 -8.60 34.62 5.24
C GLN A 275 -9.99 34.45 4.59
N THR A 276 -10.18 33.43 3.79
CA THR A 276 -11.45 33.09 3.15
C THR A 276 -12.04 31.80 3.69
N GLY A 277 -13.33 31.61 3.53
CA GLY A 277 -14.04 30.38 3.81
C GLY A 277 -14.60 29.76 2.54
N LYS A 278 -14.30 28.49 2.31
CA LYS A 278 -14.75 27.69 1.17
C LYS A 278 -16.03 26.96 1.54
N ALA A 279 -17.05 27.02 0.69
CA ALA A 279 -18.30 26.30 0.78
C ALA A 279 -18.35 25.21 -0.30
N VAL A 280 -18.58 23.96 0.08
CA VAL A 280 -18.64 22.80 -0.81
C VAL A 280 -19.91 22.01 -0.54
N PHE A 281 -20.59 21.57 -1.60
CA PHE A 281 -21.77 20.71 -1.48
C PHE A 281 -21.49 19.31 -1.98
N TYR A 282 -21.81 18.34 -1.15
CA TYR A 282 -21.77 16.92 -1.49
C TYR A 282 -23.18 16.31 -1.40
N ARG A 283 -23.34 15.20 -2.05
CA ARG A 283 -24.49 14.31 -1.91
C ARG A 283 -24.01 12.95 -1.43
N ASP A 284 -24.64 12.43 -0.38
CA ASP A 284 -24.36 11.10 0.14
C ASP A 284 -25.02 10.01 -0.70
N ILE A 285 -24.80 8.73 -0.33
CA ILE A 285 -25.34 7.57 -1.04
C ILE A 285 -26.88 7.52 -1.02
N GLU A 286 -27.51 8.14 -0.01
CA GLU A 286 -28.98 8.23 0.12
C GLU A 286 -29.56 9.41 -0.69
N GLY A 287 -28.71 10.19 -1.36
CA GLY A 287 -29.08 11.37 -2.11
C GLY A 287 -29.26 12.63 -1.24
N LYS A 288 -28.97 12.58 0.06
CA LYS A 288 -29.06 13.73 0.96
C LYS A 288 -27.93 14.72 0.71
N LEU A 289 -28.29 16.00 0.72
CA LEU A 289 -27.32 17.08 0.52
C LEU A 289 -26.53 17.34 1.80
N VAL A 290 -25.23 17.52 1.66
CA VAL A 290 -24.28 17.85 2.73
C VAL A 290 -23.58 19.15 2.36
N PHE A 291 -23.74 20.18 3.20
CA PHE A 291 -23.04 21.45 3.06
C PHE A 291 -21.81 21.47 3.94
N VAL A 292 -20.65 21.70 3.37
CA VAL A 292 -19.36 21.69 4.05
C VAL A 292 -18.73 23.08 3.99
N CYS A 293 -18.30 23.59 5.15
CA CYS A 293 -17.48 24.81 5.23
C CYS A 293 -16.09 24.48 5.77
N ILE A 294 -15.06 24.95 5.06
CA ILE A 294 -13.65 24.80 5.43
C ILE A 294 -12.89 26.10 5.12
N ARG A 295 -11.74 26.35 5.75
CA ARG A 295 -10.91 27.51 5.45
C ARG A 295 -10.39 27.44 4.00
N GLY A 296 -10.34 28.57 3.31
CA GLY A 296 -10.16 28.62 1.86
C GLY A 296 -8.83 28.08 1.34
N ASP A 297 -7.77 28.07 2.15
CA ASP A 297 -6.47 27.51 1.79
C ASP A 297 -6.34 25.98 2.03
N ILE A 298 -7.40 25.33 2.55
CA ILE A 298 -7.40 23.92 2.94
C ILE A 298 -8.40 23.15 2.09
N GLU A 299 -8.07 21.89 1.77
CA GLU A 299 -8.95 21.00 1.04
C GLU A 299 -9.68 20.04 1.98
N VAL A 300 -10.92 19.70 1.61
CA VAL A 300 -11.70 18.69 2.33
C VAL A 300 -11.05 17.32 2.14
N ASN A 301 -10.85 16.60 3.24
CA ASN A 301 -10.50 15.19 3.23
C ASN A 301 -11.80 14.35 3.14
N GLU A 302 -12.10 13.87 1.93
CA GLU A 302 -13.33 13.12 1.70
C GLU A 302 -13.41 11.81 2.48
N ALA A 303 -12.27 11.17 2.80
CA ALA A 303 -12.25 9.96 3.62
C ALA A 303 -12.72 10.25 5.06
N LYS A 304 -12.20 11.32 5.68
CA LYS A 304 -12.68 11.78 6.98
C LYS A 304 -14.17 12.16 6.95
N LEU A 305 -14.58 12.87 5.89
CA LEU A 305 -15.97 13.29 5.74
C LEU A 305 -16.90 12.08 5.56
N ARG A 306 -16.55 11.09 4.75
CA ARG A 306 -17.31 9.82 4.59
C ARG A 306 -17.45 9.08 5.92
N LYS A 307 -16.35 8.98 6.69
CA LYS A 307 -16.34 8.33 8.01
C LYS A 307 -17.27 9.06 8.99
N LEU A 308 -17.20 10.39 9.03
CA LEU A 308 -18.06 11.22 9.87
C LEU A 308 -19.55 11.07 9.53
N LEU A 309 -19.86 11.02 8.23
CA LEU A 309 -21.22 10.90 7.71
C LEU A 309 -21.75 9.47 7.73
N GLN A 310 -20.90 8.48 7.96
CA GLN A 310 -21.20 7.05 7.81
C GLN A 310 -21.72 6.71 6.40
N SER A 311 -21.23 7.43 5.38
CA SER A 311 -21.60 7.25 3.97
C SER A 311 -20.42 6.69 3.18
N PRO A 312 -20.54 5.52 2.54
CA PRO A 312 -19.43 4.91 1.80
C PRO A 312 -19.05 5.69 0.54
N GLN A 313 -19.93 6.55 0.05
CA GLN A 313 -19.72 7.34 -1.16
C GLN A 313 -20.24 8.77 -0.98
N LEU A 314 -19.47 9.71 -1.55
CA LEU A 314 -19.87 11.11 -1.71
C LEU A 314 -19.69 11.51 -3.17
N THR A 315 -20.58 12.33 -3.68
CA THR A 315 -20.47 12.96 -5.01
C THR A 315 -20.71 14.45 -4.88
N PHE A 316 -20.08 15.26 -5.72
CA PHE A 316 -20.38 16.69 -5.74
C PHE A 316 -21.83 16.92 -6.16
N ALA A 317 -22.52 17.84 -5.46
CA ALA A 317 -23.83 18.29 -5.85
C ALA A 317 -23.75 19.20 -7.09
N ASN A 318 -24.76 19.15 -7.95
CA ASN A 318 -24.88 20.04 -9.08
C ASN A 318 -25.59 21.38 -8.71
N ASP A 319 -25.51 22.37 -9.60
CA ASP A 319 -26.07 23.70 -9.35
C ASP A 319 -27.57 23.69 -9.04
N ALA A 320 -28.34 22.81 -9.67
CA ALA A 320 -29.78 22.71 -9.44
C ALA A 320 -30.10 22.18 -8.03
N GLU A 321 -29.33 21.19 -7.54
CA GLU A 321 -29.44 20.67 -6.17
C GLU A 321 -29.06 21.74 -5.13
N ILE A 322 -28.01 22.52 -5.40
CA ILE A 322 -27.59 23.64 -4.55
C ILE A 322 -28.66 24.72 -4.48
N GLN A 323 -29.26 25.09 -5.61
CA GLN A 323 -30.35 26.07 -5.69
C GLN A 323 -31.60 25.57 -4.97
N ALA A 324 -31.96 24.30 -5.10
CA ALA A 324 -33.08 23.69 -4.40
C ALA A 324 -32.94 23.75 -2.86
N ALA A 325 -31.70 23.77 -2.36
CA ALA A 325 -31.39 23.98 -0.94
C ALA A 325 -31.38 25.45 -0.50
N GLY A 326 -31.77 26.37 -1.38
CA GLY A 326 -31.78 27.81 -1.10
C GLY A 326 -30.41 28.49 -1.15
N ALA A 327 -29.41 27.83 -1.72
CA ALA A 327 -28.04 28.35 -1.85
C ALA A 327 -27.76 28.84 -3.28
N VAL A 328 -26.87 29.85 -3.39
CA VAL A 328 -26.40 30.37 -4.67
C VAL A 328 -25.06 29.72 -5.03
N PRO A 329 -24.99 28.93 -6.13
CA PRO A 329 -23.74 28.28 -6.55
C PRO A 329 -22.58 29.27 -6.70
N GLY A 330 -21.43 28.99 -6.08
CA GLY A 330 -20.27 29.89 -6.06
C GLY A 330 -20.30 30.97 -4.99
N TYR A 331 -21.46 31.24 -4.36
CA TYR A 331 -21.64 32.32 -3.36
C TYR A 331 -22.38 31.84 -2.11
N ALA A 332 -22.52 30.54 -1.91
CA ALA A 332 -23.24 29.95 -0.78
C ALA A 332 -22.69 30.41 0.57
N SER A 333 -23.58 30.61 1.54
CA SER A 333 -23.23 31.14 2.84
C SER A 333 -23.81 30.31 3.97
N LEU A 334 -23.00 30.01 4.99
CA LEU A 334 -23.45 29.39 6.22
C LEU A 334 -24.50 30.24 6.97
N LEU A 335 -24.49 31.57 6.75
CA LEU A 335 -25.48 32.51 7.30
C LEU A 335 -26.90 32.30 6.77
N SER A 336 -27.04 31.67 5.59
CA SER A 336 -28.32 31.55 4.87
C SER A 336 -28.80 30.11 4.72
N ILE A 337 -28.01 29.12 5.14
CA ILE A 337 -28.38 27.69 5.10
C ILE A 337 -29.17 27.33 6.36
N ASP A 338 -30.26 26.61 6.16
CA ASP A 338 -31.02 26.02 7.28
C ASP A 338 -30.42 24.64 7.65
N PRO A 339 -29.79 24.51 8.84
CA PRO A 339 -29.22 23.24 9.29
C PRO A 339 -30.27 22.13 9.54
N ALA A 340 -31.56 22.48 9.58
CA ALA A 340 -32.63 21.49 9.69
C ALA A 340 -32.97 20.86 8.30
N ALA A 341 -32.73 21.59 7.21
CA ALA A 341 -33.02 21.15 5.86
C ALA A 341 -31.82 20.46 5.18
N VAL A 342 -30.61 20.85 5.52
CA VAL A 342 -29.37 20.36 4.92
C VAL A 342 -28.40 19.92 6.04
N ARG A 343 -27.76 18.76 5.90
CA ARG A 343 -26.71 18.33 6.85
C ARG A 343 -25.50 19.25 6.73
N VAL A 344 -25.16 19.97 7.79
CA VAL A 344 -24.07 20.95 7.78
C VAL A 344 -22.87 20.43 8.56
N VAL A 345 -21.71 20.42 7.92
CA VAL A 345 -20.41 20.07 8.52
C VAL A 345 -19.46 21.25 8.37
N VAL A 346 -18.86 21.67 9.45
CA VAL A 346 -17.89 22.78 9.49
C VAL A 346 -16.55 22.24 9.97
N ASP A 347 -15.50 22.49 9.21
CA ASP A 347 -14.15 22.15 9.66
C ASP A 347 -13.69 23.06 10.79
N ARG A 348 -12.89 22.50 11.71
CA ARG A 348 -12.30 23.28 12.80
C ARG A 348 -11.53 24.51 12.31
N SER A 349 -10.83 24.41 11.16
CA SER A 349 -10.12 25.53 10.56
C SER A 349 -11.02 26.73 10.24
N PHE A 350 -12.26 26.46 9.83
CA PHE A 350 -13.25 27.51 9.56
C PHE A 350 -13.84 28.05 10.87
N ALA A 351 -14.23 27.19 11.79
CA ALA A 351 -14.88 27.59 13.05
C ALA A 351 -13.95 28.39 13.97
N GLU A 352 -12.66 28.06 14.00
CA GLU A 352 -11.67 28.69 14.89
C GLU A 352 -10.95 29.89 14.26
N SER A 353 -11.10 30.15 12.95
CA SER A 353 -10.51 31.32 12.28
C SER A 353 -11.34 32.58 12.48
N ALA A 354 -10.65 33.70 12.66
CA ALA A 354 -11.28 35.00 12.84
C ALA A 354 -11.40 35.77 11.50
N ASN A 355 -12.49 36.55 11.38
CA ASN A 355 -12.69 37.54 10.33
C ASN A 355 -12.61 37.00 8.89
N LEU A 356 -13.16 35.80 8.65
CA LEU A 356 -13.18 35.19 7.32
C LEU A 356 -14.02 36.00 6.33
N VAL A 357 -13.65 35.91 5.06
CA VAL A 357 -14.49 36.30 3.93
C VAL A 357 -15.23 35.05 3.43
N VAL A 358 -16.57 35.09 3.47
CA VAL A 358 -17.43 33.96 3.11
C VAL A 358 -18.46 34.41 2.06
N GLY A 359 -19.11 33.46 1.37
CA GLY A 359 -20.21 33.80 0.46
C GLY A 359 -21.33 34.57 1.13
N ALA A 360 -22.02 35.43 0.41
CA ALA A 360 -23.17 36.20 0.88
C ALA A 360 -24.52 35.60 0.47
N ASN A 361 -24.54 34.43 -0.16
CA ASN A 361 -25.68 33.80 -0.83
C ASN A 361 -26.38 34.73 -1.85
N VAL A 362 -25.61 35.60 -2.46
CA VAL A 362 -26.04 36.56 -3.51
C VAL A 362 -24.95 36.60 -4.57
N VAL A 363 -25.34 36.51 -5.84
CA VAL A 363 -24.39 36.60 -6.97
C VAL A 363 -23.55 37.88 -6.84
N ASP A 364 -22.24 37.74 -7.03
CA ASP A 364 -21.26 38.83 -6.99
C ASP A 364 -21.12 39.54 -5.62
N TYR A 365 -21.48 38.87 -4.53
CA TYR A 365 -21.29 39.41 -3.19
C TYR A 365 -20.69 38.40 -2.21
N HIS A 366 -19.82 38.90 -1.32
CA HIS A 366 -19.27 38.19 -0.17
C HIS A 366 -19.50 38.93 1.14
N MET A 367 -19.45 38.21 2.27
CA MET A 367 -19.46 38.78 3.61
C MET A 367 -18.03 38.79 4.16
N LYS A 368 -17.52 39.97 4.52
CA LYS A 368 -16.20 40.18 5.14
C LYS A 368 -16.36 40.29 6.65
N GLY A 369 -15.37 39.79 7.40
CA GLY A 369 -15.35 39.89 8.85
C GLY A 369 -16.20 38.82 9.57
N PHE A 370 -16.51 37.72 8.89
CA PHE A 370 -17.28 36.61 9.48
C PHE A 370 -16.53 35.92 10.62
N ASN A 371 -17.23 35.71 11.73
CA ASN A 371 -16.76 34.98 12.89
C ASN A 371 -17.83 33.98 13.34
N TYR A 372 -17.50 32.68 13.36
CA TYR A 372 -18.43 31.57 13.59
C TYR A 372 -19.27 31.72 14.86
N GLU A 373 -18.63 32.03 16.00
CA GLU A 373 -19.29 32.16 17.29
C GLU A 373 -20.19 33.41 17.42
N ARG A 374 -19.81 34.49 16.75
CA ARG A 374 -20.55 35.78 16.85
C ARG A 374 -21.73 35.84 15.89
N ASP A 375 -21.53 35.37 14.63
CA ASP A 375 -22.46 35.66 13.52
C ASP A 375 -23.53 34.58 13.34
N LEU A 376 -23.36 33.42 13.99
CA LEU A 376 -24.37 32.38 14.02
C LEU A 376 -25.08 32.33 15.36
N THR A 377 -26.40 32.22 15.29
CA THR A 377 -27.23 32.05 16.53
C THR A 377 -26.96 30.71 17.19
N PRO A 378 -27.20 30.58 18.51
CA PRO A 378 -27.08 29.27 19.19
C PRO A 378 -27.93 28.17 18.53
N ALA A 379 -29.11 28.51 18.02
CA ALA A 379 -29.99 27.57 17.31
C ALA A 379 -29.37 27.05 16.00
N GLN A 380 -28.78 27.93 15.22
CA GLN A 380 -28.06 27.51 14.01
C GLN A 380 -26.87 26.62 14.34
N ARG A 381 -26.06 27.00 15.34
CA ARG A 381 -24.88 26.21 15.73
C ARG A 381 -25.24 24.80 16.26
N SER A 382 -26.39 24.65 16.93
CA SER A 382 -26.84 23.34 17.44
C SER A 382 -27.14 22.33 16.33
N GLY A 383 -27.45 22.78 15.10
CA GLY A 383 -27.67 21.94 13.92
C GLY A 383 -26.40 21.69 13.10
N ILE A 384 -25.24 22.22 13.49
CA ILE A 384 -23.98 22.13 12.76
C ILE A 384 -23.05 21.14 13.43
N THR A 385 -22.46 20.23 12.67
CA THR A 385 -21.39 19.35 13.15
C THR A 385 -20.04 20.01 12.89
N VAL A 386 -19.29 20.34 13.95
CA VAL A 386 -17.90 20.81 13.84
C VAL A 386 -16.97 19.63 14.03
N ALA A 387 -16.10 19.37 13.04
CA ALA A 387 -15.18 18.22 13.05
C ALA A 387 -13.86 18.55 12.32
N ASP A 388 -12.85 17.71 12.50
CA ASP A 388 -11.64 17.71 11.67
C ASP A 388 -11.93 16.93 10.38
N ILE A 389 -12.11 17.66 9.29
CA ILE A 389 -12.26 17.11 7.93
C ILE A 389 -11.23 17.71 6.96
N ALA A 390 -10.19 18.33 7.49
CA ALA A 390 -9.12 18.93 6.72
C ALA A 390 -8.10 17.90 6.21
N THR A 391 -7.59 18.13 5.00
CA THR A 391 -6.41 17.43 4.50
C THR A 391 -5.16 18.03 5.14
N VAL A 392 -4.34 17.18 5.78
CA VAL A 392 -3.06 17.56 6.39
C VAL A 392 -2.04 17.91 5.31
N ARG A 393 -1.18 18.89 5.60
CA ARG A 393 -0.09 19.34 4.71
C ARG A 393 1.28 19.13 5.36
N GLU A 394 2.32 19.10 4.55
CA GLU A 394 3.69 19.12 5.04
C GLU A 394 3.94 20.38 5.87
N GLY A 395 4.57 20.20 7.02
CA GLY A 395 4.82 21.29 7.97
C GLY A 395 3.69 21.56 8.97
N ASP A 396 2.51 20.99 8.79
CA ASP A 396 1.44 21.09 9.79
C ASP A 396 1.88 20.44 11.13
N PRO A 397 1.45 20.96 12.27
CA PRO A 397 1.89 20.47 13.57
C PRO A 397 1.36 19.06 13.84
N CYS A 398 2.25 18.18 14.27
CA CYS A 398 1.92 16.83 14.71
C CYS A 398 0.96 16.87 15.90
N PRO A 399 -0.14 16.09 15.91
CA PRO A 399 -1.12 16.09 17.00
C PRO A 399 -0.56 15.55 18.32
N VAL A 400 0.53 14.78 18.28
CA VAL A 400 1.17 14.16 19.45
C VAL A 400 2.32 14.98 19.99
N THR A 401 3.16 15.54 19.10
CA THR A 401 4.44 16.18 19.49
C THR A 401 4.49 17.68 19.24
N GLY A 402 3.56 18.22 18.44
CA GLY A 402 3.57 19.61 18.00
C GLY A 402 4.65 19.92 16.96
N GLN A 403 5.57 18.98 16.66
CA GLN A 403 6.62 19.16 15.65
C GLN A 403 6.03 19.16 14.23
N PRO A 404 6.67 19.85 13.26
CA PRO A 404 6.18 19.84 11.89
C PRO A 404 6.20 18.43 11.29
N LEU A 405 5.08 18.03 10.71
CA LEU A 405 4.92 16.76 10.00
C LEU A 405 5.72 16.78 8.70
N LYS A 406 6.41 15.67 8.40
CA LYS A 406 7.06 15.42 7.11
C LYS A 406 6.14 14.61 6.22
N MET A 407 6.10 14.97 4.95
CA MET A 407 5.43 14.19 3.91
C MET A 407 6.40 13.15 3.34
N LEU A 408 5.98 11.90 3.29
CA LEU A 408 6.72 10.77 2.74
C LEU A 408 5.90 10.11 1.64
N ARG A 409 6.58 9.36 0.78
CA ARG A 409 5.94 8.50 -0.22
C ARG A 409 6.18 7.04 0.16
N GLY A 410 5.15 6.21 -0.01
CA GLY A 410 5.21 4.80 0.36
C GLY A 410 4.56 3.88 -0.65
N ILE A 411 5.06 2.64 -0.68
CA ILE A 411 4.47 1.52 -1.40
C ILE A 411 3.79 0.62 -0.37
N GLU A 412 2.48 0.46 -0.44
CA GLU A 412 1.74 -0.46 0.42
C GLU A 412 2.12 -1.91 0.08
N VAL A 413 2.86 -2.56 0.96
CA VAL A 413 3.32 -3.97 0.79
C VAL A 413 2.44 -4.97 1.52
N GLY A 414 1.71 -4.54 2.53
CA GLY A 414 0.77 -5.37 3.28
C GLY A 414 -0.28 -4.53 4.00
N ASN A 415 -1.40 -5.18 4.33
CA ASN A 415 -2.48 -4.56 5.07
C ASN A 415 -3.15 -5.58 5.98
N ILE A 416 -3.57 -5.13 7.17
CA ILE A 416 -4.27 -5.96 8.16
C ILE A 416 -5.52 -5.24 8.65
N PHE A 417 -6.62 -6.00 8.89
CA PHE A 417 -7.93 -5.46 9.19
C PHE A 417 -8.59 -6.19 10.35
N GLN A 418 -9.27 -5.44 11.22
CA GLN A 418 -10.27 -5.97 12.15
C GLN A 418 -11.66 -5.86 11.51
N LEU A 419 -12.14 -6.94 10.89
CA LEU A 419 -13.40 -6.97 10.13
C LEU A 419 -14.64 -6.97 11.02
N GLY A 420 -14.49 -7.41 12.28
CA GLY A 420 -15.62 -7.65 13.18
C GLY A 420 -16.53 -8.74 12.65
N THR A 421 -17.83 -8.48 12.66
CA THR A 421 -18.86 -9.43 12.17
C THR A 421 -19.41 -9.10 10.79
N LYS A 422 -18.82 -8.16 10.06
CA LYS A 422 -19.33 -7.67 8.77
C LYS A 422 -19.67 -8.81 7.80
N TYR A 423 -18.74 -9.73 7.58
CA TYR A 423 -18.91 -10.84 6.66
C TYR A 423 -19.64 -12.02 7.32
N SER A 424 -19.25 -12.37 8.54
CA SER A 424 -19.82 -13.51 9.24
C SER A 424 -21.31 -13.36 9.52
N ALA A 425 -21.79 -12.16 9.85
CA ALA A 425 -23.21 -11.89 10.04
C ALA A 425 -23.96 -11.96 8.71
N ALA A 426 -23.45 -11.33 7.63
CA ALA A 426 -24.09 -11.32 6.33
C ALA A 426 -24.20 -12.73 5.72
N MET A 427 -23.17 -13.57 5.88
CA MET A 427 -23.06 -14.91 5.31
C MET A 427 -23.43 -16.03 6.30
N ASN A 428 -24.03 -15.70 7.46
CA ASN A 428 -24.44 -16.64 8.51
C ASN A 428 -23.33 -17.60 8.96
N VAL A 429 -22.10 -17.08 9.16
CA VAL A 429 -20.94 -17.83 9.67
C VAL A 429 -20.96 -17.77 11.19
N THR A 430 -21.52 -18.81 11.83
CA THR A 430 -21.76 -18.85 13.28
C THR A 430 -21.06 -20.04 13.93
N TYR A 431 -20.82 -19.91 15.23
CA TYR A 431 -20.36 -20.98 16.12
C TYR A 431 -21.28 -21.13 17.31
N LEU A 432 -21.32 -22.29 17.92
CA LEU A 432 -22.02 -22.51 19.19
C LEU A 432 -21.08 -22.12 20.33
N ASP A 433 -21.55 -21.21 21.19
CA ASP A 433 -20.85 -20.80 22.42
C ASP A 433 -20.95 -21.87 23.52
N GLN A 434 -20.44 -21.56 24.71
CA GLN A 434 -20.46 -22.47 25.86
C GLN A 434 -21.89 -22.80 26.33
N ASP A 435 -22.85 -21.93 26.09
CA ASP A 435 -24.26 -22.09 26.43
C ASP A 435 -25.07 -22.72 25.31
N GLY A 436 -24.44 -23.15 24.22
CA GLY A 436 -25.09 -23.74 23.05
C GLY A 436 -25.83 -22.72 22.16
N LYS A 437 -25.54 -21.42 22.31
CA LYS A 437 -26.14 -20.36 21.49
C LYS A 437 -25.30 -20.09 20.26
N ALA A 438 -25.95 -19.98 19.10
CA ALA A 438 -25.27 -19.58 17.86
C ALA A 438 -24.91 -18.07 17.90
N LYS A 439 -23.64 -17.78 17.62
CA LYS A 439 -23.11 -16.41 17.55
C LYS A 439 -22.28 -16.23 16.27
N PRO A 440 -22.34 -15.06 15.61
CA PRO A 440 -21.46 -14.79 14.48
C PRO A 440 -19.99 -14.75 14.92
N MET A 441 -19.10 -15.29 14.12
CA MET A 441 -17.66 -15.26 14.37
C MET A 441 -17.12 -13.83 14.15
N ILE A 442 -16.20 -13.39 15.00
CA ILE A 442 -15.50 -12.12 14.82
C ILE A 442 -14.26 -12.39 13.97
N MET A 443 -14.05 -11.61 12.92
CA MET A 443 -13.06 -11.90 11.88
C MET A 443 -11.96 -10.86 11.81
N GLY A 444 -10.74 -11.30 11.49
CA GLY A 444 -9.63 -10.49 11.02
C GLY A 444 -9.19 -10.91 9.61
N CYS A 445 -8.58 -9.98 8.85
CA CYS A 445 -8.05 -10.23 7.51
C CYS A 445 -6.63 -9.65 7.40
N TYR A 446 -5.72 -10.37 6.70
CA TYR A 446 -4.29 -10.08 6.70
C TYR A 446 -3.69 -10.34 5.31
N GLY A 447 -3.36 -9.28 4.53
CA GLY A 447 -2.88 -9.36 3.15
C GLY A 447 -1.43 -8.91 2.96
N ILE A 448 -0.65 -9.64 2.14
CA ILE A 448 0.69 -9.25 1.64
C ILE A 448 0.75 -9.50 0.14
N GLY A 449 1.09 -8.47 -0.65
CA GLY A 449 1.31 -8.60 -2.08
C GLY A 449 2.74 -9.06 -2.38
N VAL A 450 2.93 -10.30 -2.87
CA VAL A 450 4.27 -10.88 -3.11
C VAL A 450 5.06 -10.10 -4.16
N GLY A 451 4.46 -9.84 -5.33
CA GLY A 451 5.11 -9.10 -6.41
C GLY A 451 5.42 -7.66 -6.03
N ARG A 452 4.52 -7.01 -5.29
CA ARG A 452 4.72 -5.64 -4.79
C ARG A 452 5.83 -5.58 -3.75
N THR A 453 5.92 -6.56 -2.84
CA THR A 453 7.04 -6.69 -1.89
C THR A 453 8.36 -6.87 -2.61
N LEU A 454 8.41 -7.73 -3.65
CA LEU A 454 9.61 -7.91 -4.48
C LEU A 454 10.07 -6.60 -5.12
N ALA A 455 9.14 -5.84 -5.71
CA ALA A 455 9.44 -4.53 -6.30
C ALA A 455 9.93 -3.52 -5.26
N ALA A 456 9.27 -3.44 -4.10
CA ALA A 456 9.64 -2.55 -3.02
C ALA A 456 11.05 -2.84 -2.46
N VAL A 457 11.44 -4.12 -2.40
CA VAL A 457 12.82 -4.48 -2.01
C VAL A 457 13.83 -3.90 -2.99
N ILE A 458 13.57 -3.94 -4.30
CA ILE A 458 14.47 -3.32 -5.29
C ILE A 458 14.51 -1.80 -5.13
N GLU A 459 13.36 -1.15 -4.92
CA GLU A 459 13.32 0.31 -4.73
C GLU A 459 14.16 0.79 -3.55
N GLN A 460 14.31 -0.03 -2.50
CA GLN A 460 15.15 0.29 -1.34
C GLN A 460 16.57 -0.28 -1.43
N ASN A 461 16.85 -1.24 -2.32
CA ASN A 461 18.12 -1.95 -2.40
C ASN A 461 18.61 -2.06 -3.85
N HIS A 462 19.08 -0.95 -4.40
CA HIS A 462 19.70 -0.89 -5.72
C HIS A 462 20.79 0.19 -5.77
N ASP A 463 21.60 0.12 -6.81
CA ASP A 463 22.46 1.21 -7.28
C ASP A 463 22.17 1.50 -8.76
N GLU A 464 23.00 2.31 -9.41
CA GLU A 464 22.85 2.66 -10.84
C GLU A 464 23.00 1.46 -11.78
N TYR A 465 23.62 0.36 -11.32
CA TYR A 465 23.91 -0.84 -12.13
C TYR A 465 22.84 -1.92 -12.02
N GLY A 466 22.11 -2.00 -10.91
CA GLY A 466 21.09 -3.02 -10.70
C GLY A 466 20.69 -3.25 -9.25
N PRO A 467 19.87 -4.28 -8.99
CA PRO A 467 19.48 -4.65 -7.65
C PRO A 467 20.66 -5.06 -6.78
N ILE A 468 20.53 -4.87 -5.47
CA ILE A 468 21.41 -5.42 -4.44
C ILE A 468 20.56 -6.33 -3.57
N TRP A 469 20.40 -7.58 -3.99
CA TRP A 469 19.48 -8.49 -3.30
C TRP A 469 19.94 -8.81 -1.88
N PRO A 470 19.04 -8.70 -0.89
CA PRO A 470 19.24 -9.32 0.40
C PRO A 470 19.46 -10.83 0.25
N MET A 471 20.41 -11.40 1.00
CA MET A 471 20.80 -12.82 0.89
C MET A 471 19.60 -13.77 1.03
N ALA A 472 18.67 -13.45 1.92
CA ALA A 472 17.52 -14.29 2.23
C ALA A 472 16.60 -14.53 1.02
N ILE A 473 16.49 -13.56 0.10
CA ILE A 473 15.59 -13.64 -1.06
C ILE A 473 16.32 -13.60 -2.40
N ALA A 474 17.64 -13.45 -2.42
CA ALA A 474 18.43 -13.43 -3.64
C ALA A 474 18.13 -14.68 -4.51
N PRO A 475 18.02 -14.54 -5.86
CA PRO A 475 17.71 -15.66 -6.72
C PRO A 475 18.78 -16.77 -6.66
N PHE A 476 20.02 -16.36 -6.40
CA PHE A 476 21.17 -17.21 -6.06
C PHE A 476 21.99 -16.50 -4.98
N GLN A 477 22.76 -17.25 -4.22
CA GLN A 477 23.60 -16.69 -3.14
C GLN A 477 24.97 -16.26 -3.66
N VAL A 478 25.49 -16.98 -4.68
CA VAL A 478 26.77 -16.67 -5.31
C VAL A 478 26.69 -16.77 -6.83
N HIS A 479 27.35 -15.84 -7.50
CA HIS A 479 27.51 -15.77 -8.95
C HIS A 479 28.99 -16.00 -9.29
N ILE A 480 29.30 -17.09 -9.97
CA ILE A 480 30.65 -17.37 -10.49
C ILE A 480 30.74 -16.83 -11.91
N CYS A 481 31.66 -15.89 -12.17
CA CYS A 481 32.00 -15.37 -13.50
C CYS A 481 33.29 -16.06 -13.99
N ALA A 482 33.16 -16.95 -14.94
CA ALA A 482 34.31 -17.68 -15.52
C ALA A 482 34.85 -16.95 -16.77
N LEU A 483 35.86 -16.12 -16.57
CA LEU A 483 36.47 -15.32 -17.65
C LEU A 483 37.38 -16.19 -18.51
N ASN A 484 37.22 -16.12 -19.83
CA ASN A 484 37.92 -16.99 -20.82
C ASN A 484 37.60 -18.49 -20.63
N ILE A 485 36.34 -18.82 -20.46
CA ILE A 485 35.83 -20.19 -20.24
C ILE A 485 36.32 -21.22 -21.27
N ARG A 486 36.84 -20.79 -22.44
CA ARG A 486 37.44 -21.63 -23.46
C ARG A 486 38.76 -22.25 -22.99
N GLU A 487 39.45 -21.62 -22.05
CA GLU A 487 40.62 -22.19 -21.42
C GLU A 487 40.24 -23.35 -20.49
N GLU A 488 40.80 -24.52 -20.70
CA GLU A 488 40.48 -25.75 -19.99
C GLU A 488 40.63 -25.58 -18.45
N ALA A 489 41.72 -24.93 -18.02
CA ALA A 489 41.98 -24.66 -16.60
C ALA A 489 40.88 -23.81 -15.93
N VAL A 490 40.39 -22.77 -16.63
CA VAL A 490 39.30 -21.91 -16.15
C VAL A 490 38.01 -22.69 -16.04
N ARG A 491 37.66 -23.46 -17.08
CA ARG A 491 36.48 -24.30 -17.11
C ARG A 491 36.46 -25.30 -15.98
N GLN A 492 37.55 -26.06 -15.80
CA GLN A 492 37.67 -27.07 -14.76
C GLN A 492 37.57 -26.45 -13.35
N ALA A 493 38.27 -25.33 -13.09
CA ALA A 493 38.22 -24.64 -11.83
C ALA A 493 36.81 -24.10 -11.52
N ALA A 494 36.15 -23.47 -12.50
CA ALA A 494 34.78 -22.95 -12.34
C ALA A 494 33.78 -24.08 -12.12
N ASP A 495 33.85 -25.19 -12.85
CA ASP A 495 33.00 -26.38 -12.67
C ASP A 495 33.22 -27.07 -11.34
N THR A 496 34.46 -27.09 -10.86
CA THR A 496 34.78 -27.65 -9.54
C THR A 496 34.16 -26.78 -8.42
N LEU A 497 34.43 -25.48 -8.42
CA LEU A 497 33.81 -24.55 -7.46
C LEU A 497 32.28 -24.59 -7.51
N TYR A 498 31.70 -24.68 -8.70
CA TYR A 498 30.26 -24.80 -8.87
C TYR A 498 29.70 -26.03 -8.16
N ARG A 499 30.32 -27.22 -8.36
CA ARG A 499 29.89 -28.47 -7.73
C ARG A 499 30.12 -28.46 -6.22
N ASP A 500 31.28 -27.98 -5.78
CA ASP A 500 31.65 -27.99 -4.35
C ASP A 500 30.76 -27.05 -3.53
N LEU A 501 30.44 -25.86 -4.06
CA LEU A 501 29.50 -24.93 -3.44
C LEU A 501 28.08 -25.50 -3.39
N GLN A 502 27.62 -26.17 -4.47
CA GLN A 502 26.31 -26.85 -4.44
C GLN A 502 26.29 -28.01 -3.43
N ALA A 503 27.34 -28.79 -3.34
CA ALA A 503 27.47 -29.86 -2.34
C ALA A 503 27.47 -29.30 -0.89
N ALA A 504 27.94 -28.07 -0.71
CA ALA A 504 27.90 -27.33 0.55
C ALA A 504 26.52 -26.66 0.84
N GLY A 505 25.52 -26.88 -0.01
CA GLY A 505 24.16 -26.32 0.14
C GLY A 505 24.00 -24.87 -0.32
N VAL A 506 24.98 -24.33 -1.05
CA VAL A 506 24.92 -22.96 -1.57
C VAL A 506 24.23 -22.91 -2.93
N GLU A 507 23.36 -21.93 -3.14
CA GLU A 507 22.69 -21.70 -4.43
C GLU A 507 23.60 -20.91 -5.36
N VAL A 508 24.07 -21.56 -6.44
CA VAL A 508 25.10 -21.04 -7.33
C VAL A 508 24.54 -20.73 -8.71
N LEU A 509 24.85 -19.53 -9.23
CA LEU A 509 24.74 -19.18 -10.63
C LEU A 509 26.15 -19.20 -11.24
N LEU A 510 26.38 -19.98 -12.30
CA LEU A 510 27.63 -20.02 -13.04
C LEU A 510 27.45 -19.31 -14.40
N ASP A 511 28.17 -18.23 -14.64
CA ASP A 511 28.29 -17.62 -15.94
C ASP A 511 29.39 -18.35 -16.73
N ASP A 512 28.94 -19.26 -17.55
CA ASP A 512 29.75 -20.13 -18.43
C ASP A 512 29.70 -19.67 -19.88
N ARG A 513 29.35 -18.43 -20.15
CA ARG A 513 29.30 -17.84 -21.50
C ARG A 513 30.70 -17.41 -21.96
N SER A 514 30.95 -17.49 -23.28
CA SER A 514 32.18 -16.98 -23.87
C SER A 514 32.06 -15.51 -24.25
N GLU A 515 31.93 -14.64 -23.24
CA GLU A 515 31.72 -13.21 -23.41
C GLU A 515 32.88 -12.38 -22.84
N LYS A 516 32.94 -11.09 -23.21
CA LYS A 516 33.95 -10.17 -22.66
C LYS A 516 33.67 -9.90 -21.16
N ALA A 517 34.74 -9.75 -20.38
CA ALA A 517 34.65 -9.53 -18.93
C ALA A 517 33.70 -8.38 -18.54
N GLY A 518 33.78 -7.23 -19.23
CA GLY A 518 32.92 -6.09 -18.98
C GLY A 518 31.44 -6.39 -19.19
N PHE A 519 31.09 -7.19 -20.20
CA PHE A 519 29.72 -7.62 -20.47
C PHE A 519 29.21 -8.56 -19.35
N MET A 520 30.04 -9.54 -18.95
CA MET A 520 29.71 -10.46 -17.85
C MET A 520 29.51 -9.73 -16.53
N PHE A 521 30.34 -8.71 -16.24
CA PHE A 521 30.22 -7.93 -15.01
C PHE A 521 28.96 -7.04 -15.01
N ASN A 522 28.64 -6.40 -16.12
CA ASN A 522 27.39 -5.64 -16.24
C ASN A 522 26.17 -6.52 -16.04
N ASP A 523 26.15 -7.72 -16.63
CA ASP A 523 25.06 -8.68 -16.41
C ASP A 523 25.00 -9.15 -14.95
N ALA A 524 26.15 -9.37 -14.32
CA ALA A 524 26.22 -9.80 -12.93
C ALA A 524 25.72 -8.71 -11.96
N ASP A 525 26.02 -7.43 -12.23
CA ASP A 525 25.50 -6.32 -11.46
C ASP A 525 24.00 -6.15 -11.68
N LEU A 526 23.52 -6.33 -12.91
CA LEU A 526 22.10 -6.26 -13.25
C LEU A 526 21.28 -7.42 -12.66
N ILE A 527 21.87 -8.61 -12.53
CA ILE A 527 21.26 -9.74 -11.81
C ILE A 527 21.30 -9.50 -10.30
N GLY A 528 22.33 -8.84 -9.77
CA GLY A 528 22.37 -8.38 -8.40
C GLY A 528 22.61 -9.46 -7.33
N VAL A 529 23.17 -10.63 -7.68
CA VAL A 529 23.49 -11.71 -6.71
C VAL A 529 24.47 -11.19 -5.66
N PRO A 530 24.23 -11.46 -4.35
CA PRO A 530 24.97 -10.84 -3.25
C PRO A 530 26.48 -11.09 -3.27
N LEU A 531 26.92 -12.30 -3.64
CA LEU A 531 28.32 -12.69 -3.66
C LEU A 531 28.75 -13.00 -5.09
N ARG A 532 29.93 -12.53 -5.46
CA ARG A 532 30.53 -12.77 -6.79
C ARG A 532 31.89 -13.41 -6.63
N LEU A 533 32.14 -14.46 -7.41
CA LEU A 533 33.46 -15.08 -7.59
C LEU A 533 33.89 -14.90 -9.03
N ILE A 534 35.12 -14.46 -9.24
CA ILE A 534 35.70 -14.32 -10.58
C ILE A 534 36.83 -15.33 -10.69
N VAL A 535 36.71 -16.22 -11.65
CA VAL A 535 37.73 -17.22 -12.06
C VAL A 535 38.29 -16.79 -13.39
N SER A 536 39.57 -16.55 -13.47
CA SER A 536 40.27 -16.10 -14.68
C SER A 536 41.64 -16.76 -14.79
N PRO A 537 42.29 -16.78 -15.99
CA PRO A 537 43.66 -17.26 -16.11
C PRO A 537 44.63 -16.59 -15.15
N LYS A 538 44.46 -15.27 -14.95
CA LYS A 538 45.29 -14.49 -14.04
C LYS A 538 45.16 -14.94 -12.58
N THR A 539 43.92 -15.10 -12.07
CA THR A 539 43.71 -15.51 -10.69
C THR A 539 44.13 -16.96 -10.45
N LEU A 540 43.96 -17.84 -11.46
CA LEU A 540 44.34 -19.24 -11.39
C LEU A 540 45.88 -19.43 -11.40
N ALA A 541 46.63 -18.56 -12.06
CA ALA A 541 48.08 -18.58 -11.99
C ALA A 541 48.62 -18.40 -10.56
N GLU A 542 47.85 -17.77 -9.68
CA GLU A 542 48.14 -17.59 -8.25
C GLU A 542 47.45 -18.65 -7.37
N GLY A 543 46.71 -19.61 -7.92
CA GLY A 543 45.91 -20.58 -7.18
C GLY A 543 44.69 -19.97 -6.47
N LYS A 544 44.17 -18.81 -6.95
CA LYS A 544 43.16 -18.02 -6.29
C LYS A 544 41.92 -17.76 -7.15
N ALA A 545 40.84 -17.31 -6.53
CA ALA A 545 39.69 -16.65 -7.16
C ALA A 545 39.52 -15.23 -6.56
N GLU A 546 38.97 -14.29 -7.34
CA GLU A 546 38.63 -12.97 -6.81
C GLU A 546 37.22 -13.01 -6.24
N PHE A 547 37.05 -12.61 -4.98
CA PHE A 547 35.78 -12.50 -4.29
C PHE A 547 35.36 -11.05 -4.16
N LYS A 548 34.06 -10.77 -4.39
CA LYS A 548 33.46 -9.46 -4.22
C LYS A 548 32.03 -9.59 -3.68
N ARG A 549 31.62 -8.69 -2.77
CA ARG A 549 30.22 -8.51 -2.39
C ARG A 549 29.55 -7.50 -3.31
N ARG A 550 28.29 -7.75 -3.68
CA ARG A 550 27.49 -6.81 -4.48
C ARG A 550 27.25 -5.53 -3.66
N GLY A 551 27.48 -4.37 -4.26
CA GLY A 551 27.38 -3.06 -3.61
C GLY A 551 28.60 -2.65 -2.78
N ALA A 552 29.60 -3.53 -2.59
CA ALA A 552 30.87 -3.15 -1.95
C ALA A 552 31.93 -2.80 -3.02
N PRO A 553 32.78 -1.78 -2.77
CA PRO A 553 33.85 -1.42 -3.72
C PRO A 553 35.00 -2.45 -3.69
N ASP A 554 35.21 -3.07 -2.53
CA ASP A 554 36.38 -3.91 -2.27
C ASP A 554 36.26 -5.31 -2.91
N LYS A 555 37.41 -5.78 -3.37
CA LYS A 555 37.60 -7.14 -3.87
C LYS A 555 38.81 -7.78 -3.19
N THR A 556 38.73 -9.08 -2.98
CA THR A 556 39.75 -9.84 -2.27
C THR A 556 40.14 -11.09 -3.07
N LEU A 557 41.44 -11.39 -3.16
CA LEU A 557 41.91 -12.67 -3.70
C LEU A 557 41.89 -13.72 -2.60
N VAL A 558 41.25 -14.85 -2.89
CA VAL A 558 41.03 -15.95 -1.95
C VAL A 558 41.57 -17.25 -2.55
N ASP A 559 42.32 -18.01 -1.78
CA ASP A 559 42.83 -19.30 -2.22
C ASP A 559 41.68 -20.25 -2.57
N LEU A 560 41.77 -20.95 -3.68
CA LEU A 560 40.69 -21.82 -4.19
C LEU A 560 40.21 -22.82 -3.15
N ALA A 561 41.10 -23.37 -2.31
CA ALA A 561 40.78 -24.29 -1.23
C ALA A 561 39.95 -23.65 -0.10
N GLN A 562 39.99 -22.32 0.05
CA GLN A 562 39.27 -21.58 1.12
C GLN A 562 37.93 -21.00 0.63
N VAL A 563 37.67 -20.94 -0.69
CA VAL A 563 36.49 -20.29 -1.27
C VAL A 563 35.20 -20.86 -0.70
N VAL A 564 35.04 -22.17 -0.65
CA VAL A 564 33.79 -22.82 -0.20
C VAL A 564 33.50 -22.45 1.25
N GLY A 565 34.52 -22.52 2.14
CA GLY A 565 34.40 -22.12 3.54
C GLY A 565 34.02 -20.64 3.72
N LEU A 566 34.65 -19.75 2.95
CA LEU A 566 34.34 -18.32 2.95
C LEU A 566 32.88 -18.06 2.53
N ILE A 567 32.45 -18.60 1.39
CA ILE A 567 31.10 -18.38 0.89
C ILE A 567 30.06 -18.90 1.87
N LYS A 568 30.28 -20.09 2.43
CA LYS A 568 29.38 -20.66 3.45
C LYS A 568 29.25 -19.75 4.68
N ALA A 569 30.38 -19.27 5.18
CA ALA A 569 30.37 -18.32 6.31
C ALA A 569 29.65 -17.01 5.98
N GLU A 570 29.77 -16.49 4.77
CA GLU A 570 29.04 -15.27 4.33
C GLU A 570 27.53 -15.52 4.23
N VAL A 571 27.11 -16.68 3.73
CA VAL A 571 25.69 -17.07 3.67
C VAL A 571 25.09 -17.25 5.07
N GLU A 572 25.84 -17.84 6.01
CA GLU A 572 25.40 -18.07 7.39
C GLU A 572 25.30 -16.80 8.24
N LYS A 573 26.08 -15.76 7.91
CA LYS A 573 26.00 -14.43 8.56
C LYS A 573 24.75 -13.64 8.22
N ALA A 574 24.09 -13.99 7.13
CA ALA A 574 22.90 -13.27 6.68
C ALA A 574 21.74 -13.47 7.68
N PRO A 575 20.95 -12.43 7.98
CA PRO A 575 19.74 -12.57 8.79
C PRO A 575 18.80 -13.62 8.17
N ARG A 576 18.38 -14.58 8.98
CA ARG A 576 17.40 -15.60 8.58
C ARG A 576 15.97 -15.16 8.84
#